data_ff248b6a4ca11ae3ad00fd90093d340e
#
_entry.id   ff248b6a4ca11ae3ad00fd90093d340e
#
_cell.length_a   1.000
_cell.length_b   1.000
_cell.length_c   1.000
_cell.angle_alpha   90.00
_cell.angle_beta   90.00
_cell.angle_gamma   90.00
#
_symmetry.space_group_name_H-M   'P 1'
#
loop_
_entity.id
_entity.type
_entity.pdbx_description
1 polymer ?
#
loop_
_entity_poly.entity_id
_entity_poly.type
_entity_poly.pdbx_seq_one_letter_code
_entity_poly.pdbx_strand_id
1 'polypeptide(L)'
;RSTLMRSSAASVVYKRQGYGVINGKLVYVYSQDATVLGGAIGEMHAKKIAKIYDMAMKVGAPVVGLIDCAGLRLQEATDALNAFGEVYLKQTLASGVIPQITAIFGTCGGGAALIPTLTDFTFMTAEGGKLFVNSPNALDGNYQAKLDTASAAYLSENSSLVDGVFEDDATTLANIRSLVDMLPDNNMEDAESDCTDDLNRIIPNLDGFAKDARAVLQNIADNNVFVEVKKDYAKDMVLGLIKLNGATVGCVANQAADGGELLSTSGAYIAADFVKFCDAFNIPVLTLVNAKGFVATVSNERTIADAAAKLTYAFADATVPKVTVVMGDAFGTAYTIMNSKAIGADMVYAWPCAKIGTMDPEMAVKIMYEKEIAEAADKVAFIAEKKKAYTELQSSALAAAKRGYIDDIIEPDATRKRVIAAFDMLSTKNEERPYKKHGAV
;
A
#
# COMPACT_ATOMS: atom_id res chain seq x y z
N ARG A 1 21.29 21.46 9.96
CA ARG A 1 21.95 22.50 9.13
C ARG A 1 21.39 22.34 7.73
N SER A 2 20.55 23.29 7.29
CA SER A 2 20.02 23.33 5.92
C SER A 2 21.17 23.57 4.95
N THR A 3 21.49 22.57 4.15
CA THR A 3 22.44 22.71 3.06
C THR A 3 21.81 23.54 1.96
N LEU A 4 22.43 24.64 1.60
CA LEU A 4 21.99 25.57 0.56
C LEU A 4 21.77 24.82 -0.76
N MET A 5 20.52 24.81 -1.24
CA MET A 5 20.21 24.38 -2.61
C MET A 5 20.87 25.35 -3.59
N ARG A 6 21.79 24.86 -4.42
CA ARG A 6 22.31 25.62 -5.55
C ARG A 6 21.23 25.66 -6.64
N SER A 7 20.54 26.77 -6.71
CA SER A 7 19.69 27.11 -7.86
C SER A 7 20.58 27.48 -9.04
N SER A 8 20.42 26.85 -10.19
CA SER A 8 20.96 27.40 -11.43
C SER A 8 20.16 28.67 -11.78
N ALA A 9 20.67 29.80 -11.37
CA ALA A 9 20.09 31.09 -11.70
C ALA A 9 20.31 31.36 -13.19
N ALA A 10 19.25 31.48 -13.90
CA ALA A 10 18.97 32.42 -14.96
C ALA A 10 17.79 31.89 -15.79
N SER A 11 16.72 32.54 -15.72
CA SER A 11 15.57 32.59 -16.61
C SER A 11 14.28 31.88 -16.23
N VAL A 12 14.08 31.25 -15.03
CA VAL A 12 12.75 30.72 -14.75
C VAL A 12 12.34 30.88 -13.30
N VAL A 13 11.51 31.86 -13.04
CA VAL A 13 11.00 32.24 -11.72
C VAL A 13 9.92 31.28 -11.21
N TYR A 14 9.31 30.45 -12.06
CA TYR A 14 8.10 29.65 -11.77
C TYR A 14 8.37 28.19 -11.37
N LYS A 15 9.63 27.78 -11.30
CA LYS A 15 10.01 26.44 -10.81
C LYS A 15 11.39 26.48 -10.16
N ARG A 16 11.46 25.90 -8.98
CA ARG A 16 12.72 25.64 -8.28
C ARG A 16 13.05 24.15 -8.36
N GLN A 17 14.30 23.83 -8.54
CA GLN A 17 14.77 22.45 -8.57
C GLN A 17 16.14 22.35 -7.93
N GLY A 18 16.41 21.20 -7.34
CA GLY A 18 17.68 20.96 -6.69
C GLY A 18 17.81 19.52 -6.22
N TYR A 19 18.86 19.28 -5.50
CA TYR A 19 19.06 18.04 -4.76
C TYR A 19 19.51 18.39 -3.36
N GLY A 20 19.26 17.50 -2.45
CA GLY A 20 19.61 17.64 -1.03
C GLY A 20 19.70 16.29 -0.36
N VAL A 21 19.90 16.31 0.95
CA VAL A 21 20.02 15.10 1.75
C VAL A 21 18.90 15.07 2.78
N ILE A 22 18.16 13.96 2.83
CA ILE A 22 17.17 13.64 3.86
C ILE A 22 17.69 12.42 4.63
N ASN A 23 18.01 12.60 5.92
CA ASN A 23 18.50 11.52 6.78
C ASN A 23 19.69 10.70 6.19
N GLY A 24 20.61 11.38 5.49
CA GLY A 24 21.74 10.75 4.82
C GLY A 24 21.51 10.36 3.36
N LYS A 25 20.28 10.22 2.92
CA LYS A 25 19.91 9.82 1.54
C LYS A 25 19.87 11.01 0.59
N LEU A 26 20.45 10.88 -0.59
CA LEU A 26 20.37 11.88 -1.65
C LEU A 26 18.98 11.89 -2.26
N VAL A 27 18.37 13.05 -2.40
CA VAL A 27 17.03 13.21 -2.97
C VAL A 27 17.03 14.35 -3.99
N TYR A 28 16.43 14.14 -5.14
CA TYR A 28 16.16 15.18 -6.13
C TYR A 28 14.77 15.76 -5.94
N VAL A 29 14.66 17.08 -5.99
CA VAL A 29 13.40 17.78 -5.72
C VAL A 29 13.11 18.80 -6.81
N TYR A 30 11.87 18.85 -7.26
CA TYR A 30 11.36 19.99 -8.02
C TYR A 30 10.10 20.56 -7.34
N SER A 31 9.96 21.87 -7.36
CA SER A 31 8.82 22.58 -6.77
C SER A 31 8.28 23.61 -7.77
N GLN A 32 6.98 23.69 -7.86
CA GLN A 32 6.27 24.67 -8.67
C GLN A 32 5.90 25.89 -7.81
N ASP A 33 5.78 27.06 -8.44
CA ASP A 33 5.42 28.31 -7.81
C ASP A 33 4.20 28.90 -8.54
N ALA A 34 3.02 28.75 -7.93
CA ALA A 34 1.76 29.22 -8.51
C ALA A 34 1.66 30.74 -8.60
N THR A 35 2.48 31.50 -7.86
CA THR A 35 2.48 32.97 -7.96
C THR A 35 2.95 33.47 -9.32
N VAL A 36 3.61 32.60 -10.10
CA VAL A 36 4.09 32.92 -11.44
C VAL A 36 3.34 32.09 -12.49
N LEU A 37 2.49 32.75 -13.25
CA LEU A 37 1.65 32.14 -14.30
C LEU A 37 0.82 30.94 -13.81
N GLY A 38 0.39 30.96 -12.55
CA GLY A 38 -0.35 29.85 -11.94
C GLY A 38 0.43 28.53 -11.86
N GLY A 39 1.78 28.58 -11.85
CA GLY A 39 2.61 27.37 -11.87
C GLY A 39 2.54 26.57 -13.19
N ALA A 40 1.88 27.09 -14.24
CA ALA A 40 1.58 26.37 -15.46
C ALA A 40 2.84 25.84 -16.16
N ILE A 41 2.76 24.60 -16.64
CA ILE A 41 3.87 23.92 -17.30
C ILE A 41 3.96 24.33 -18.78
N GLY A 42 5.12 24.89 -19.14
CA GLY A 42 5.53 25.12 -20.52
C GLY A 42 6.72 24.24 -20.88
N GLU A 43 7.21 24.36 -22.12
CA GLU A 43 8.29 23.55 -22.69
C GLU A 43 9.54 23.52 -21.78
N MET A 44 10.08 24.68 -21.43
CA MET A 44 11.30 24.76 -20.63
C MET A 44 11.10 24.32 -19.19
N HIS A 45 9.90 24.47 -18.66
CA HIS A 45 9.53 23.97 -17.34
C HIS A 45 9.60 22.44 -17.33
N ALA A 46 8.93 21.78 -18.27
CA ALA A 46 8.92 20.32 -18.41
C ALA A 46 10.32 19.75 -18.68
N LYS A 47 11.10 20.37 -19.58
CA LYS A 47 12.50 19.96 -19.83
C LYS A 47 13.37 19.99 -18.58
N LYS A 48 13.11 20.91 -17.66
CA LYS A 48 13.81 20.94 -16.38
C LYS A 48 13.38 19.80 -15.46
N ILE A 49 12.08 19.43 -15.44
CA ILE A 49 11.62 18.24 -14.71
C ILE A 49 12.26 16.99 -15.31
N ALA A 50 12.19 16.81 -16.62
CA ALA A 50 12.81 15.70 -17.32
C ALA A 50 14.30 15.55 -17.00
N LYS A 51 15.04 16.69 -16.97
CA LYS A 51 16.45 16.67 -16.57
C LYS A 51 16.70 16.23 -15.12
N ILE A 52 15.81 16.56 -14.19
CA ILE A 52 15.88 16.04 -12.81
C ILE A 52 15.79 14.53 -12.80
N TYR A 53 14.82 13.96 -13.53
CA TYR A 53 14.68 12.50 -13.67
C TYR A 53 15.92 11.87 -14.30
N ASP A 54 16.49 12.48 -15.36
CA ASP A 54 17.73 11.97 -15.97
C ASP A 54 18.91 11.97 -15.01
N MET A 55 19.00 12.96 -14.13
CA MET A 55 20.06 13.02 -13.12
C MET A 55 19.82 12.01 -12.00
N ALA A 56 18.60 11.94 -11.49
CA ALA A 56 18.21 11.02 -10.44
C ALA A 56 18.40 9.55 -10.86
N MET A 57 17.98 9.20 -12.07
CA MET A 57 18.17 7.86 -12.66
C MET A 57 19.65 7.47 -12.81
N LYS A 58 20.53 8.44 -13.11
CA LYS A 58 21.96 8.16 -13.25
C LYS A 58 22.68 7.85 -11.94
N VAL A 59 22.15 8.34 -10.84
CA VAL A 59 22.77 8.16 -9.51
C VAL A 59 21.94 7.24 -8.62
N GLY A 60 20.77 6.78 -9.09
CA GLY A 60 19.90 5.91 -8.32
C GLY A 60 19.31 6.61 -7.08
N ALA A 61 18.74 7.80 -7.24
CA ALA A 61 18.21 8.58 -6.11
C ALA A 61 16.73 8.91 -6.27
N PRO A 62 15.93 8.95 -5.19
CA PRO A 62 14.52 9.30 -5.23
C PRO A 62 14.24 10.69 -5.80
N VAL A 63 13.07 10.85 -6.41
CA VAL A 63 12.55 12.14 -6.88
C VAL A 63 11.32 12.55 -6.09
N VAL A 64 11.32 13.79 -5.58
CA VAL A 64 10.18 14.42 -4.91
C VAL A 64 9.66 15.58 -5.73
N GLY A 65 8.40 15.52 -6.16
CA GLY A 65 7.69 16.59 -6.85
C GLY A 65 6.74 17.34 -5.92
N LEU A 66 6.92 18.65 -5.80
CA LEU A 66 6.05 19.53 -5.03
C LEU A 66 5.20 20.34 -6.01
N ILE A 67 3.91 20.01 -6.11
CA ILE A 67 3.01 20.45 -7.18
C ILE A 67 2.11 21.59 -6.68
N ASP A 68 2.12 22.67 -7.45
CA ASP A 68 1.11 23.71 -7.45
C ASP A 68 1.02 24.28 -8.86
N CYS A 69 0.14 23.72 -9.69
CA CYS A 69 0.13 23.89 -11.14
C CYS A 69 -1.29 23.96 -11.69
N ALA A 70 -1.64 25.08 -12.31
CA ALA A 70 -2.93 25.25 -12.97
C ALA A 70 -3.10 24.40 -14.25
N GLY A 71 -2.06 23.71 -14.69
CA GLY A 71 -2.09 22.87 -15.89
C GLY A 71 -1.11 23.33 -16.98
N LEU A 72 -1.52 23.18 -18.24
CA LEU A 72 -0.71 23.52 -19.43
C LEU A 72 -0.67 25.02 -19.65
N ARG A 73 0.51 25.54 -20.03
CA ARG A 73 0.68 26.94 -20.43
C ARG A 73 0.15 27.15 -21.84
N LEU A 74 -1.05 27.74 -21.96
CA LEU A 74 -1.76 27.91 -23.22
C LEU A 74 -1.02 28.76 -24.22
N GLN A 75 -0.17 29.73 -23.79
CA GLN A 75 0.63 30.58 -24.65
C GLN A 75 1.70 29.81 -25.43
N GLU A 76 2.13 28.65 -24.94
CA GLU A 76 3.11 27.79 -25.60
C GLU A 76 2.44 26.67 -26.41
N ALA A 77 1.12 26.55 -26.34
CA ALA A 77 0.30 25.65 -27.16
C ALA A 77 0.86 24.22 -27.29
N THR A 78 1.14 23.77 -28.50
CA THR A 78 1.64 22.43 -28.82
C THR A 78 3.00 22.11 -28.20
N ASP A 79 3.87 23.10 -28.02
CA ASP A 79 5.20 22.89 -27.41
C ASP A 79 5.06 22.49 -25.93
N ALA A 80 4.17 23.16 -25.20
CA ALA A 80 3.85 22.77 -23.82
C ALA A 80 3.15 21.39 -23.75
N LEU A 81 2.28 21.08 -24.72
CA LEU A 81 1.63 19.76 -24.78
C LEU A 81 2.64 18.64 -25.01
N ASN A 82 3.56 18.82 -25.97
CA ASN A 82 4.63 17.86 -26.23
C ASN A 82 5.54 17.67 -25.01
N ALA A 83 5.80 18.74 -24.29
CA ALA A 83 6.64 18.75 -23.10
C ALA A 83 6.02 17.96 -21.93
N PHE A 84 4.69 17.90 -21.79
CA PHE A 84 4.05 16.98 -20.86
C PHE A 84 4.38 15.52 -21.18
N GLY A 85 4.34 15.14 -22.46
CA GLY A 85 4.73 13.80 -22.91
C GLY A 85 6.16 13.42 -22.49
N GLU A 86 7.10 14.37 -22.55
CA GLU A 86 8.47 14.14 -22.08
C GLU A 86 8.52 13.84 -20.57
N VAL A 87 7.75 14.55 -19.75
CA VAL A 87 7.68 14.29 -18.31
C VAL A 87 7.08 12.92 -18.03
N TYR A 88 5.95 12.58 -18.65
CA TYR A 88 5.31 11.27 -18.49
C TYR A 88 6.24 10.12 -18.88
N LEU A 89 6.97 10.27 -19.98
CA LEU A 89 7.96 9.28 -20.43
C LEU A 89 9.04 9.08 -19.36
N LYS A 90 9.60 10.17 -18.79
CA LYS A 90 10.65 10.07 -17.77
C LYS A 90 10.15 9.40 -16.49
N GLN A 91 8.94 9.75 -16.04
CA GLN A 91 8.31 9.12 -14.87
C GLN A 91 8.08 7.62 -15.11
N THR A 92 7.56 7.25 -16.29
CA THR A 92 7.34 5.85 -16.65
C THR A 92 8.65 5.06 -16.70
N LEU A 93 9.73 5.63 -17.23
CA LEU A 93 11.05 4.98 -17.27
C LEU A 93 11.71 4.89 -15.88
N ALA A 94 11.34 5.76 -14.96
CA ALA A 94 11.81 5.76 -13.58
C ALA A 94 11.03 4.79 -12.66
N SER A 95 9.83 4.39 -13.07
CA SER A 95 8.97 3.47 -12.31
C SER A 95 9.68 2.14 -12.03
N GLY A 96 9.69 1.74 -10.75
CA GLY A 96 10.38 0.54 -10.30
C GLY A 96 11.92 0.60 -10.36
N VAL A 97 12.51 1.77 -10.65
CA VAL A 97 13.96 1.98 -10.66
C VAL A 97 14.39 2.90 -9.53
N ILE A 98 13.74 4.04 -9.38
CA ILE A 98 13.92 4.99 -8.28
C ILE A 98 12.56 5.36 -7.68
N PRO A 99 12.44 5.53 -6.35
CA PRO A 99 11.21 5.98 -5.72
C PRO A 99 10.79 7.37 -6.19
N GLN A 100 9.50 7.52 -6.50
CA GLN A 100 8.90 8.75 -6.98
C GLN A 100 7.78 9.19 -6.03
N ILE A 101 7.91 10.35 -5.43
CA ILE A 101 6.95 10.89 -4.46
C ILE A 101 6.44 12.23 -4.95
N THR A 102 5.13 12.43 -4.90
CA THR A 102 4.50 13.70 -5.26
C THR A 102 3.70 14.25 -4.08
N ALA A 103 3.79 15.56 -3.85
CA ALA A 103 2.92 16.28 -2.91
C ALA A 103 2.23 17.43 -3.63
N ILE A 104 0.92 17.54 -3.43
CA ILE A 104 0.06 18.56 -4.03
C ILE A 104 -0.29 19.56 -2.95
N PHE A 105 0.32 20.75 -3.01
CA PHE A 105 0.10 21.84 -2.05
C PHE A 105 -0.97 22.84 -2.50
N GLY A 106 -1.23 22.87 -3.79
CA GLY A 106 -2.24 23.73 -4.39
C GLY A 106 -2.97 22.99 -5.50
N THR A 107 -3.14 23.65 -6.65
CA THR A 107 -3.85 23.05 -7.77
C THR A 107 -2.95 22.08 -8.55
N CYS A 108 -3.54 20.95 -8.97
CA CYS A 108 -2.96 20.02 -9.93
C CYS A 108 -4.03 19.65 -10.97
N GLY A 109 -4.13 20.48 -12.03
CA GLY A 109 -5.25 20.42 -12.96
C GLY A 109 -4.88 20.01 -14.38
N GLY A 110 -5.86 19.44 -15.10
CA GLY A 110 -5.72 19.02 -16.49
C GLY A 110 -4.64 17.96 -16.69
N GLY A 111 -3.76 18.12 -17.68
CA GLY A 111 -2.64 17.21 -17.93
C GLY A 111 -1.68 17.08 -16.73
N ALA A 112 -1.53 18.10 -15.90
CA ALA A 112 -0.70 18.01 -14.71
C ALA A 112 -1.17 16.92 -13.73
N ALA A 113 -2.45 16.56 -13.74
CA ALA A 113 -3.00 15.52 -12.88
C ALA A 113 -2.44 14.12 -13.15
N LEU A 114 -1.88 13.86 -14.33
CA LEU A 114 -1.21 12.60 -14.64
C LEU A 114 0.16 12.49 -13.95
N ILE A 115 0.80 13.60 -13.62
CA ILE A 115 2.13 13.60 -12.98
C ILE A 115 2.10 12.85 -11.64
N PRO A 116 1.23 13.19 -10.65
CA PRO A 116 1.16 12.44 -9.40
C PRO A 116 0.70 10.99 -9.59
N THR A 117 -0.17 10.71 -10.56
CA THR A 117 -0.67 9.35 -10.79
C THR A 117 0.35 8.41 -11.46
N LEU A 118 1.44 8.94 -12.00
CA LEU A 118 2.58 8.18 -12.51
C LEU A 118 3.71 8.02 -11.49
N THR A 119 3.57 8.56 -10.28
CA THR A 119 4.51 8.37 -9.18
C THR A 119 4.05 7.28 -8.22
N ASP A 120 4.95 6.79 -7.36
CA ASP A 120 4.66 5.69 -6.45
C ASP A 120 3.77 6.13 -5.28
N PHE A 121 3.95 7.37 -4.80
CA PHE A 121 3.18 7.93 -3.68
C PHE A 121 2.73 9.36 -3.95
N THR A 122 1.47 9.64 -3.61
CA THR A 122 0.85 10.96 -3.77
C THR A 122 0.27 11.46 -2.45
N PHE A 123 0.74 12.60 -1.98
CA PHE A 123 0.23 13.29 -0.81
C PHE A 123 -0.47 14.60 -1.18
N MET A 124 -1.42 15.03 -0.35
CA MET A 124 -2.13 16.30 -0.56
C MET A 124 -2.23 17.07 0.77
N THR A 125 -2.23 18.41 0.68
CA THR A 125 -2.65 19.25 1.81
C THR A 125 -4.17 19.34 1.86
N ALA A 126 -4.74 19.36 3.08
CA ALA A 126 -6.17 19.30 3.28
C ALA A 126 -6.92 20.51 2.68
N GLU A 127 -6.43 21.72 2.92
CA GLU A 127 -7.10 22.96 2.48
C GLU A 127 -6.74 23.39 1.06
N GLY A 128 -5.47 23.27 0.67
CA GLY A 128 -4.95 23.80 -0.59
C GLY A 128 -4.96 22.80 -1.73
N GLY A 129 -4.79 21.52 -1.43
CA GLY A 129 -4.58 20.46 -2.40
C GLY A 129 -5.82 20.18 -3.25
N LYS A 130 -5.69 20.29 -4.58
CA LYS A 130 -6.74 19.96 -5.56
C LYS A 130 -6.14 19.18 -6.71
N LEU A 131 -6.73 18.02 -7.01
CA LEU A 131 -6.33 17.14 -8.11
C LEU A 131 -7.51 16.84 -9.01
N PHE A 132 -7.41 17.15 -10.30
CA PHE A 132 -8.48 16.89 -11.28
C PHE A 132 -7.96 16.90 -12.72
N VAL A 133 -8.50 16.02 -13.55
CA VAL A 133 -8.34 16.12 -15.00
C VAL A 133 -9.36 17.13 -15.55
N ASN A 134 -10.64 16.95 -15.19
CA ASN A 134 -11.71 17.89 -15.51
C ASN A 134 -12.15 18.61 -14.24
N SER A 135 -12.25 19.93 -14.31
CA SER A 135 -12.72 20.74 -13.17
C SER A 135 -14.09 20.24 -12.66
N PRO A 136 -14.33 20.20 -11.35
CA PRO A 136 -15.63 19.82 -10.79
C PRO A 136 -16.82 20.54 -11.42
N ASN A 137 -16.66 21.81 -11.80
CA ASN A 137 -17.69 22.62 -12.46
C ASN A 137 -17.97 22.22 -13.92
N ALA A 138 -17.07 21.48 -14.55
CA ALA A 138 -17.20 21.00 -15.92
C ALA A 138 -17.78 19.57 -16.01
N LEU A 139 -18.04 18.93 -14.88
CA LEU A 139 -18.58 17.58 -14.84
C LEU A 139 -20.09 17.59 -15.04
N ASP A 140 -20.56 16.76 -15.97
CA ASP A 140 -21.98 16.54 -16.19
C ASP A 140 -22.68 16.06 -14.91
N GLY A 141 -23.80 16.69 -14.58
CA GLY A 141 -24.58 16.37 -13.37
C GLY A 141 -24.04 16.99 -12.08
N ASN A 142 -22.81 17.48 -12.03
CA ASN A 142 -22.26 18.08 -10.81
C ASN A 142 -22.78 19.49 -10.52
N TYR A 143 -23.40 20.15 -11.51
CA TYR A 143 -24.05 21.44 -11.32
C TYR A 143 -25.11 21.44 -10.20
N GLN A 144 -25.83 20.34 -10.06
CA GLN A 144 -26.83 20.16 -9.01
C GLN A 144 -26.23 19.66 -7.70
N ALA A 145 -25.33 18.68 -7.77
CA ALA A 145 -24.74 18.03 -6.60
C ALA A 145 -23.66 18.93 -5.92
N LYS A 146 -23.01 19.81 -6.69
CA LYS A 146 -21.94 20.72 -6.21
C LYS A 146 -20.84 20.01 -5.41
N LEU A 147 -20.48 18.79 -5.83
CA LEU A 147 -19.42 18.02 -5.18
C LEU A 147 -18.06 18.61 -5.54
N ASP A 148 -17.20 18.83 -4.56
CA ASP A 148 -15.81 19.19 -4.79
C ASP A 148 -14.97 17.92 -5.03
N THR A 149 -15.15 17.30 -6.19
CA THR A 149 -14.49 16.06 -6.58
C THR A 149 -12.97 16.19 -6.75
N ALA A 150 -12.44 17.42 -6.67
CA ALA A 150 -11.02 17.72 -6.75
C ALA A 150 -10.37 17.84 -5.37
N SER A 151 -11.15 17.96 -4.30
CA SER A 151 -10.62 18.17 -2.95
C SER A 151 -9.88 16.96 -2.41
N ALA A 152 -8.89 17.21 -1.56
CA ALA A 152 -8.13 16.17 -0.87
C ALA A 152 -9.05 15.23 -0.06
N ALA A 153 -10.04 15.79 0.65
CA ALA A 153 -11.01 15.01 1.43
C ALA A 153 -11.84 14.08 0.55
N TYR A 154 -12.36 14.56 -0.60
CA TYR A 154 -13.12 13.70 -1.51
C TYR A 154 -12.26 12.59 -2.11
N LEU A 155 -11.06 12.91 -2.55
CA LEU A 155 -10.18 11.95 -3.22
C LEU A 155 -9.63 10.91 -2.26
N SER A 156 -9.30 11.27 -1.02
CA SER A 156 -8.79 10.32 -0.02
C SER A 156 -9.80 9.25 0.36
N GLU A 157 -11.10 9.54 0.29
CA GLU A 157 -12.16 8.59 0.64
C GLU A 157 -12.71 7.81 -0.56
N ASN A 158 -12.66 8.41 -1.76
CA ASN A 158 -13.37 7.88 -2.94
C ASN A 158 -12.43 7.41 -4.07
N SER A 159 -11.12 7.56 -3.90
CA SER A 159 -10.14 7.23 -4.92
C SER A 159 -8.86 6.66 -4.33
N SER A 160 -8.25 5.71 -5.03
CA SER A 160 -6.92 5.15 -4.69
C SER A 160 -5.75 6.07 -5.03
N LEU A 161 -5.99 7.27 -5.57
CA LEU A 161 -4.96 8.17 -6.08
C LEU A 161 -4.13 8.83 -4.98
N VAL A 162 -4.68 8.98 -3.76
CA VAL A 162 -4.04 9.73 -2.67
C VAL A 162 -3.61 8.78 -1.57
N ASP A 163 -2.33 8.82 -1.22
CA ASP A 163 -1.74 7.99 -0.18
C ASP A 163 -1.88 8.59 1.22
N GLY A 164 -2.00 9.92 1.31
CA GLY A 164 -2.24 10.61 2.59
C GLY A 164 -2.62 12.07 2.41
N VAL A 165 -3.44 12.56 3.33
CA VAL A 165 -3.86 13.96 3.41
C VAL A 165 -3.41 14.51 4.76
N PHE A 166 -2.74 15.67 4.75
CA PHE A 166 -2.21 16.31 5.96
C PHE A 166 -2.68 17.75 6.04
N GLU A 167 -2.72 18.28 7.28
CA GLU A 167 -3.30 19.60 7.58
C GLU A 167 -2.59 20.74 6.83
N ASP A 168 -1.26 20.71 6.77
CA ASP A 168 -0.44 21.77 6.20
C ASP A 168 0.80 21.28 5.45
N ASP A 169 1.49 22.20 4.81
CA ASP A 169 2.70 21.93 4.02
C ASP A 169 3.84 21.36 4.89
N ALA A 170 3.98 21.83 6.12
CA ALA A 170 5.06 21.40 7.01
C ALA A 170 4.86 19.95 7.45
N THR A 171 3.64 19.58 7.81
CA THR A 171 3.25 18.23 8.18
C THR A 171 3.36 17.29 6.98
N THR A 172 2.94 17.73 5.78
CA THR A 172 3.11 16.97 4.53
C THR A 172 4.59 16.69 4.25
N LEU A 173 5.45 17.69 4.34
CA LEU A 173 6.90 17.53 4.14
C LEU A 173 7.55 16.64 5.21
N ALA A 174 7.07 16.68 6.46
CA ALA A 174 7.56 15.81 7.52
C ALA A 174 7.23 14.33 7.22
N ASN A 175 6.00 14.05 6.74
CA ASN A 175 5.60 12.70 6.34
C ASN A 175 6.36 12.18 5.11
N ILE A 176 6.63 13.05 4.12
CA ILE A 176 7.51 12.70 2.99
C ILE A 176 8.91 12.32 3.47
N ARG A 177 9.47 13.05 4.42
CA ARG A 177 10.78 12.73 5.02
C ARG A 177 10.77 11.38 5.72
N SER A 178 9.71 11.08 6.46
CA SER A 178 9.52 9.78 7.10
C SER A 178 9.40 8.65 6.09
N LEU A 179 8.69 8.87 4.99
CA LEU A 179 8.57 7.89 3.91
C LEU A 179 9.92 7.66 3.20
N VAL A 180 10.66 8.74 2.87
CA VAL A 180 12.00 8.63 2.26
C VAL A 180 12.96 7.85 3.16
N ASP A 181 12.84 7.99 4.48
CA ASP A 181 13.65 7.21 5.43
C ASP A 181 13.35 5.71 5.38
N MET A 182 12.11 5.34 5.09
CA MET A 182 11.68 3.95 4.96
C MET A 182 12.04 3.32 3.61
N LEU A 183 12.14 4.10 2.53
CA LEU A 183 12.34 3.57 1.19
C LEU A 183 13.84 3.33 0.88
N PRO A 184 14.18 2.35 0.03
CA PRO A 184 15.54 2.27 -0.54
C PRO A 184 15.81 3.47 -1.45
N ASP A 185 17.07 3.75 -1.74
CA ASP A 185 17.43 4.84 -2.67
C ASP A 185 17.06 4.48 -4.11
N ASN A 186 17.14 3.21 -4.46
CA ASN A 186 16.78 2.64 -5.78
C ASN A 186 16.50 1.13 -5.66
N ASN A 187 16.15 0.49 -6.76
CA ASN A 187 15.84 -0.93 -6.83
C ASN A 187 17.03 -1.89 -6.74
N MET A 188 18.24 -1.38 -6.55
CA MET A 188 19.47 -2.17 -6.40
C MET A 188 20.05 -2.10 -4.99
N GLU A 189 19.47 -1.29 -4.13
CA GLU A 189 19.90 -1.06 -2.76
C GLU A 189 18.81 -1.46 -1.77
N ASP A 190 19.23 -2.02 -0.63
CA ASP A 190 18.31 -2.39 0.44
C ASP A 190 18.02 -1.18 1.34
N ALA A 191 16.81 -1.12 1.89
CA ALA A 191 16.41 -0.09 2.84
C ALA A 191 16.72 -0.56 4.27
N GLU A 192 17.95 -0.45 4.68
CA GLU A 192 18.41 -0.83 6.01
C GLU A 192 18.89 0.37 6.82
N SER A 193 18.79 0.28 8.14
CA SER A 193 19.29 1.25 9.10
C SER A 193 19.68 0.56 10.40
N ASP A 194 20.48 1.24 11.22
CA ASP A 194 20.81 0.72 12.55
C ASP A 194 19.54 0.55 13.40
N CYS A 195 19.32 -0.66 13.91
CA CYS A 195 18.22 -0.92 14.83
C CYS A 195 18.59 -0.56 16.26
N THR A 196 17.78 0.25 16.90
CA THR A 196 17.92 0.65 18.32
C THR A 196 16.93 -0.05 19.25
N ASP A 197 15.98 -0.82 18.69
CA ASP A 197 14.96 -1.54 19.44
C ASP A 197 15.41 -2.96 19.80
N ASP A 198 14.85 -3.54 20.85
CA ASP A 198 15.15 -4.90 21.26
C ASP A 198 14.55 -5.93 20.29
N LEU A 199 15.40 -6.76 19.68
CA LEU A 199 14.99 -7.84 18.78
C LEU A 199 14.06 -8.85 19.44
N ASN A 200 14.28 -9.11 20.73
CA ASN A 200 13.54 -10.08 21.53
C ASN A 200 12.41 -9.45 22.33
N ARG A 201 12.05 -8.21 22.05
CA ARG A 201 10.97 -7.51 22.73
C ARG A 201 9.68 -8.33 22.66
N ILE A 202 9.19 -8.71 23.83
CA ILE A 202 7.91 -9.38 24.00
C ILE A 202 6.81 -8.31 24.09
N ILE A 203 5.69 -8.56 23.43
CA ILE A 203 4.55 -7.62 23.37
C ILE A 203 3.36 -8.26 24.08
N PRO A 204 3.20 -8.04 25.40
CA PRO A 204 2.12 -8.64 26.15
C PRO A 204 0.73 -8.26 25.62
N ASN A 205 -0.20 -9.20 25.60
CA ASN A 205 -1.59 -9.02 25.17
C ASN A 205 -1.75 -8.56 23.72
N LEU A 206 -0.84 -8.91 22.83
CA LEU A 206 -0.95 -8.57 21.41
C LEU A 206 -2.19 -9.19 20.76
N ASP A 207 -2.66 -10.33 21.25
CA ASP A 207 -3.89 -11.00 20.83
C ASP A 207 -5.15 -10.14 21.04
N GLY A 208 -5.14 -9.24 22.03
CA GLY A 208 -6.20 -8.26 22.24
C GLY A 208 -6.42 -7.33 21.03
N PHE A 209 -5.41 -7.19 20.18
CA PHE A 209 -5.46 -6.40 18.95
C PHE A 209 -5.70 -7.23 17.68
N ALA A 210 -6.10 -8.50 17.80
CA ALA A 210 -6.28 -9.40 16.64
C ALA A 210 -7.23 -8.87 15.55
N LYS A 211 -8.10 -7.91 15.87
CA LYS A 211 -9.00 -7.25 14.91
C LYS A 211 -8.45 -5.92 14.38
N ASP A 212 -7.49 -5.32 15.05
CA ASP A 212 -6.88 -4.06 14.68
C ASP A 212 -5.45 -4.29 14.16
N ALA A 213 -5.35 -4.54 12.86
CA ALA A 213 -4.07 -4.77 12.20
C ALA A 213 -3.10 -3.59 12.33
N ARG A 214 -3.62 -2.37 12.38
CA ARG A 214 -2.84 -1.13 12.59
C ARG A 214 -2.10 -1.18 13.92
N ALA A 215 -2.83 -1.50 14.99
CA ALA A 215 -2.26 -1.62 16.31
C ALA A 215 -1.22 -2.75 16.39
N VAL A 216 -1.48 -3.90 15.76
CA VAL A 216 -0.50 -4.99 15.70
C VAL A 216 0.77 -4.55 15.00
N LEU A 217 0.66 -3.96 13.78
CA LEU A 217 1.81 -3.49 13.01
C LEU A 217 2.62 -2.45 13.78
N GLN A 218 1.96 -1.47 14.40
CA GLN A 218 2.63 -0.46 15.21
C GLN A 218 3.38 -1.08 16.40
N ASN A 219 2.77 -2.04 17.10
CA ASN A 219 3.41 -2.66 18.26
C ASN A 219 4.60 -3.56 17.90
N ILE A 220 4.58 -4.24 16.74
CA ILE A 220 5.72 -5.09 16.31
C ILE A 220 6.84 -4.30 15.64
N ALA A 221 6.56 -3.10 15.13
CA ALA A 221 7.52 -2.25 14.44
C ALA A 221 8.64 -1.75 15.37
N ASP A 222 9.83 -1.53 14.81
CA ASP A 222 10.92 -0.88 15.52
C ASP A 222 10.49 0.50 16.02
N ASN A 223 10.73 0.77 17.30
CA ASN A 223 10.33 2.01 17.96
C ASN A 223 8.84 2.37 17.79
N ASN A 224 7.98 1.41 17.50
CA ASN A 224 6.56 1.57 17.23
C ASN A 224 6.23 2.52 16.07
N VAL A 225 7.12 2.63 15.08
CA VAL A 225 6.93 3.50 13.92
C VAL A 225 6.27 2.72 12.78
N PHE A 226 5.09 3.18 12.37
CA PHE A 226 4.35 2.67 11.23
C PHE A 226 3.99 3.82 10.29
N VAL A 227 4.43 3.74 9.03
CA VAL A 227 4.12 4.70 7.97
C VAL A 227 3.00 4.11 7.13
N GLU A 228 1.76 4.48 7.44
CA GLU A 228 0.56 4.00 6.76
C GLU A 228 0.29 4.81 5.49
N VAL A 229 -0.13 4.14 4.42
CA VAL A 229 -0.58 4.75 3.16
C VAL A 229 -2.04 4.38 2.89
N LYS A 230 -2.77 5.26 2.18
CA LYS A 230 -4.19 5.08 1.79
C LYS A 230 -5.14 4.82 2.96
N LYS A 231 -4.82 5.40 4.13
CA LYS A 231 -5.55 5.18 5.39
C LYS A 231 -7.05 5.40 5.30
N ASP A 232 -7.50 6.36 4.50
CA ASP A 232 -8.89 6.77 4.41
C ASP A 232 -9.66 6.06 3.29
N TYR A 233 -8.94 5.40 2.36
CA TYR A 233 -9.51 4.63 1.27
C TYR A 233 -9.48 3.13 1.58
N ALA A 234 -10.55 2.40 1.20
CA ALA A 234 -10.65 0.95 1.37
C ALA A 234 -10.26 0.50 2.80
N LYS A 235 -11.01 0.96 3.80
CA LYS A 235 -10.72 0.79 5.24
C LYS A 235 -10.64 -0.67 5.73
N ASP A 236 -11.04 -1.62 4.90
CA ASP A 236 -10.87 -3.06 5.12
C ASP A 236 -9.43 -3.55 4.92
N MET A 237 -8.56 -2.70 4.33
CA MET A 237 -7.15 -3.00 4.08
C MET A 237 -6.24 -1.95 4.74
N VAL A 238 -5.17 -2.42 5.36
CA VAL A 238 -4.10 -1.58 5.94
C VAL A 238 -2.83 -1.84 5.16
N LEU A 239 -2.26 -0.78 4.60
CA LEU A 239 -1.02 -0.80 3.83
C LEU A 239 -0.02 0.17 4.42
N GLY A 240 1.24 -0.16 4.42
CA GLY A 240 2.30 0.75 4.85
C GLY A 240 3.63 0.06 5.08
N LEU A 241 4.55 0.79 5.66
CA LEU A 241 5.92 0.37 5.89
C LEU A 241 6.23 0.40 7.38
N ILE A 242 6.94 -0.62 7.85
CA ILE A 242 7.55 -0.68 9.19
C ILE A 242 9.03 -1.00 9.05
N LYS A 243 9.81 -0.78 10.10
CA LYS A 243 11.13 -1.38 10.22
C LYS A 243 11.09 -2.55 11.19
N LEU A 244 11.77 -3.63 10.84
CA LEU A 244 12.00 -4.81 11.68
C LEU A 244 13.49 -5.11 11.67
N ASN A 245 14.13 -4.97 12.83
CA ASN A 245 15.60 -5.09 12.96
C ASN A 245 16.35 -4.12 12.01
N GLY A 246 15.79 -2.91 11.81
CA GLY A 246 16.36 -1.91 10.92
C GLY A 246 16.05 -2.08 9.44
N ALA A 247 15.63 -3.25 8.99
CA ALA A 247 15.22 -3.50 7.61
C ALA A 247 13.77 -3.05 7.37
N THR A 248 13.52 -2.39 6.25
CA THR A 248 12.17 -1.98 5.86
C THR A 248 11.36 -3.17 5.37
N VAL A 249 10.12 -3.26 5.84
CA VAL A 249 9.15 -4.31 5.48
C VAL A 249 7.84 -3.66 5.04
N GLY A 250 7.34 -4.05 3.88
CA GLY A 250 6.01 -3.70 3.40
C GLY A 250 4.94 -4.53 4.11
N CYS A 251 3.90 -3.88 4.58
CA CYS A 251 2.82 -4.51 5.33
C CYS A 251 1.53 -4.48 4.53
N VAL A 252 0.90 -5.65 4.38
CA VAL A 252 -0.43 -5.81 3.78
C VAL A 252 -1.29 -6.55 4.79
N ALA A 253 -2.28 -5.88 5.35
CA ALA A 253 -3.11 -6.48 6.39
C ALA A 253 -4.58 -6.15 6.17
N ASN A 254 -5.47 -7.11 6.36
CA ASN A 254 -6.88 -6.78 6.39
C ASN A 254 -7.27 -6.28 7.78
N GLN A 255 -8.08 -5.21 7.82
CA GLN A 255 -8.54 -4.57 9.04
C GLN A 255 -9.90 -5.12 9.44
N ALA A 256 -9.91 -5.99 10.44
CA ALA A 256 -11.13 -6.63 10.89
C ALA A 256 -11.94 -5.80 11.92
N ALA A 257 -11.39 -4.67 12.39
CA ALA A 257 -12.12 -3.71 13.21
C ALA A 257 -13.24 -3.02 12.39
N ASP A 258 -14.24 -2.51 13.08
CA ASP A 258 -15.32 -1.70 12.48
C ASP A 258 -16.04 -2.35 11.29
N GLY A 259 -16.13 -3.69 11.27
CA GLY A 259 -16.81 -4.45 10.22
C GLY A 259 -15.96 -4.76 8.98
N GLY A 260 -14.67 -4.44 8.99
CA GLY A 260 -13.72 -4.74 7.89
C GLY A 260 -13.24 -6.21 7.83
N GLU A 261 -14.01 -7.14 8.37
CA GLU A 261 -13.69 -8.58 8.33
C GLU A 261 -13.83 -9.20 6.92
N LEU A 262 -14.40 -8.44 5.98
CA LEU A 262 -14.65 -8.87 4.61
C LEU A 262 -13.81 -8.04 3.64
N LEU A 263 -13.12 -8.73 2.73
CA LEU A 263 -12.27 -8.12 1.73
C LEU A 263 -13.08 -7.46 0.62
N SER A 264 -12.85 -6.17 0.36
CA SER A 264 -13.49 -5.42 -0.71
C SER A 264 -12.69 -5.47 -2.02
N THR A 265 -13.36 -5.14 -3.12
CA THR A 265 -12.70 -4.92 -4.41
C THR A 265 -11.62 -3.85 -4.33
N SER A 266 -11.93 -2.72 -3.68
CA SER A 266 -10.99 -1.61 -3.52
C SER A 266 -9.77 -2.01 -2.68
N GLY A 267 -9.99 -2.74 -1.56
CA GLY A 267 -8.92 -3.27 -0.73
C GLY A 267 -8.01 -4.23 -1.47
N ALA A 268 -8.57 -5.13 -2.28
CA ALA A 268 -7.80 -6.05 -3.08
C ALA A 268 -6.94 -5.36 -4.16
N TYR A 269 -7.48 -4.32 -4.83
CA TYR A 269 -6.71 -3.56 -5.82
C TYR A 269 -5.52 -2.83 -5.20
N ILE A 270 -5.75 -2.05 -4.13
CA ILE A 270 -4.64 -1.30 -3.52
C ILE A 270 -3.58 -2.21 -2.92
N ALA A 271 -3.98 -3.35 -2.37
CA ALA A 271 -3.04 -4.35 -1.88
C ALA A 271 -2.20 -4.95 -3.02
N ALA A 272 -2.82 -5.27 -4.17
CA ALA A 272 -2.10 -5.78 -5.33
C ALA A 272 -1.05 -4.79 -5.85
N ASP A 273 -1.40 -3.51 -5.93
CA ASP A 273 -0.47 -2.48 -6.41
C ASP A 273 0.66 -2.23 -5.40
N PHE A 274 0.36 -2.27 -4.10
CA PHE A 274 1.37 -2.13 -3.05
C PHE A 274 2.37 -3.31 -3.03
N VAL A 275 1.90 -4.55 -3.22
CA VAL A 275 2.78 -5.72 -3.33
C VAL A 275 3.71 -5.61 -4.53
N LYS A 276 3.21 -5.15 -5.69
CA LYS A 276 4.05 -4.90 -6.87
C LYS A 276 5.11 -3.83 -6.62
N PHE A 277 4.74 -2.77 -5.89
CA PHE A 277 5.68 -1.74 -5.48
C PHE A 277 6.78 -2.33 -4.58
N CYS A 278 6.42 -3.10 -3.57
CA CYS A 278 7.38 -3.75 -2.68
C CYS A 278 8.33 -4.68 -3.47
N ASP A 279 7.78 -5.48 -4.40
CA ASP A 279 8.58 -6.39 -5.23
C ASP A 279 9.54 -5.65 -6.16
N ALA A 280 9.11 -4.52 -6.74
CA ALA A 280 9.95 -3.70 -7.61
C ALA A 280 11.16 -3.06 -6.88
N PHE A 281 11.05 -2.85 -5.58
CA PHE A 281 12.08 -2.23 -4.74
C PHE A 281 12.73 -3.19 -3.74
N ASN A 282 12.60 -4.50 -3.95
CA ASN A 282 13.17 -5.55 -3.08
C ASN A 282 12.74 -5.44 -1.60
N ILE A 283 11.58 -4.88 -1.32
CA ILE A 283 11.04 -4.72 0.03
C ILE A 283 10.31 -6.01 0.42
N PRO A 284 10.74 -6.75 1.45
CA PRO A 284 10.04 -7.92 1.96
C PRO A 284 8.60 -7.59 2.38
N VAL A 285 7.67 -8.55 2.26
CA VAL A 285 6.26 -8.32 2.56
C VAL A 285 5.78 -9.17 3.73
N LEU A 286 5.26 -8.48 4.75
CA LEU A 286 4.53 -9.07 5.87
C LEU A 286 3.02 -8.95 5.62
N THR A 287 2.32 -10.09 5.69
CA THR A 287 0.85 -10.11 5.58
C THR A 287 0.23 -10.51 6.91
N LEU A 288 -0.71 -9.72 7.41
CA LEU A 288 -1.53 -10.07 8.58
C LEU A 288 -2.94 -10.41 8.13
N VAL A 289 -3.46 -11.57 8.56
CA VAL A 289 -4.75 -12.09 8.06
C VAL A 289 -5.75 -12.28 9.20
N ASN A 290 -6.90 -11.63 9.05
CA ASN A 290 -8.12 -11.89 9.82
C ASN A 290 -9.34 -11.62 8.92
N ALA A 291 -9.59 -12.48 7.92
CA ALA A 291 -10.56 -12.29 6.85
C ALA A 291 -11.60 -13.42 6.81
N LYS A 292 -12.88 -13.06 6.91
CA LYS A 292 -14.00 -14.02 6.87
C LYS A 292 -14.50 -14.35 5.46
N GLY A 293 -14.12 -13.56 4.46
CA GLY A 293 -14.60 -13.73 3.09
C GLY A 293 -14.53 -12.42 2.31
N PHE A 294 -15.35 -12.31 1.28
CA PHE A 294 -15.49 -11.11 0.45
C PHE A 294 -16.76 -10.32 0.81
N VAL A 295 -16.73 -9.01 0.55
CA VAL A 295 -17.91 -8.15 0.67
C VAL A 295 -18.98 -8.59 -0.33
N ALA A 296 -20.16 -8.99 0.16
CA ALA A 296 -21.26 -9.50 -0.64
C ALA A 296 -22.27 -8.41 -0.98
N THR A 297 -21.91 -7.48 -1.88
CA THR A 297 -22.80 -6.46 -2.42
C THR A 297 -22.82 -6.52 -3.95
N VAL A 298 -23.92 -6.07 -4.58
CA VAL A 298 -24.05 -6.05 -6.05
C VAL A 298 -22.94 -5.22 -6.71
N SER A 299 -22.52 -4.13 -6.11
CA SER A 299 -21.41 -3.31 -6.63
C SER A 299 -20.07 -4.02 -6.55
N ASN A 300 -19.80 -4.66 -5.42
CA ASN A 300 -18.53 -5.39 -5.21
C ASN A 300 -18.46 -6.63 -6.12
N GLU A 301 -19.56 -7.39 -6.27
CA GLU A 301 -19.64 -8.61 -7.07
C GLU A 301 -19.26 -8.38 -8.55
N ARG A 302 -19.50 -7.17 -9.07
CA ARG A 302 -19.16 -6.85 -10.48
C ARG A 302 -17.65 -6.91 -10.77
N THR A 303 -16.80 -6.67 -9.78
CA THR A 303 -15.36 -6.46 -9.98
C THR A 303 -14.47 -7.24 -9.00
N ILE A 304 -15.05 -7.90 -8.00
CA ILE A 304 -14.26 -8.61 -6.98
C ILE A 304 -13.43 -9.75 -7.57
N ALA A 305 -13.93 -10.46 -8.58
CA ALA A 305 -13.20 -11.54 -9.21
C ALA A 305 -11.92 -11.03 -9.92
N ASP A 306 -12.00 -9.88 -10.59
CA ASP A 306 -10.85 -9.25 -11.23
C ASP A 306 -9.85 -8.74 -10.17
N ALA A 307 -10.33 -8.06 -9.14
CA ALA A 307 -9.48 -7.58 -8.04
C ALA A 307 -8.78 -8.73 -7.31
N ALA A 308 -9.51 -9.81 -7.01
CA ALA A 308 -8.95 -11.01 -6.40
C ALA A 308 -7.90 -11.68 -7.28
N ALA A 309 -8.11 -11.73 -8.60
CA ALA A 309 -7.14 -12.24 -9.55
C ALA A 309 -5.87 -11.38 -9.58
N LYS A 310 -5.99 -10.05 -9.54
CA LYS A 310 -4.83 -9.14 -9.50
C LYS A 310 -4.04 -9.27 -8.21
N LEU A 311 -4.71 -9.39 -7.07
CA LEU A 311 -4.03 -9.61 -5.79
C LEU A 311 -3.33 -10.98 -5.75
N THR A 312 -4.00 -12.03 -6.23
CA THR A 312 -3.40 -13.37 -6.37
C THR A 312 -2.15 -13.31 -7.25
N TYR A 313 -2.26 -12.65 -8.40
CA TYR A 313 -1.13 -12.49 -9.31
C TYR A 313 0.04 -11.75 -8.65
N ALA A 314 -0.24 -10.63 -7.96
CA ALA A 314 0.78 -9.83 -7.30
C ALA A 314 1.58 -10.66 -6.28
N PHE A 315 0.91 -11.40 -5.39
CA PHE A 315 1.59 -12.25 -4.41
C PHE A 315 2.29 -13.45 -5.03
N ALA A 316 1.67 -14.11 -6.02
CA ALA A 316 2.26 -15.27 -6.65
C ALA A 316 3.47 -14.94 -7.54
N ASP A 317 3.48 -13.74 -8.12
CA ASP A 317 4.58 -13.27 -8.98
C ASP A 317 5.73 -12.64 -8.20
N ALA A 318 5.45 -12.03 -7.05
CA ALA A 318 6.45 -11.37 -6.22
C ALA A 318 7.58 -12.32 -5.79
N THR A 319 8.82 -11.85 -5.97
CA THR A 319 10.06 -12.59 -5.71
C THR A 319 10.66 -12.28 -4.36
N VAL A 320 10.28 -11.20 -3.72
CA VAL A 320 10.72 -10.80 -2.38
C VAL A 320 10.33 -11.79 -1.29
N PRO A 321 11.01 -11.82 -0.14
CA PRO A 321 10.58 -12.59 1.02
C PRO A 321 9.14 -12.26 1.43
N LYS A 322 8.32 -13.29 1.64
CA LYS A 322 6.90 -13.16 1.97
C LYS A 322 6.55 -13.95 3.23
N VAL A 323 6.19 -13.26 4.29
CA VAL A 323 5.80 -13.86 5.57
C VAL A 323 4.34 -13.52 5.87
N THR A 324 3.58 -14.51 6.32
CA THR A 324 2.16 -14.33 6.69
C THR A 324 1.93 -14.73 8.13
N VAL A 325 1.14 -13.95 8.85
CA VAL A 325 0.65 -14.26 10.20
C VAL A 325 -0.87 -14.25 10.19
N VAL A 326 -1.47 -15.41 10.48
CA VAL A 326 -2.92 -15.54 10.63
C VAL A 326 -3.29 -15.26 12.08
N MET A 327 -3.96 -14.14 12.32
CA MET A 327 -4.27 -13.64 13.65
C MET A 327 -5.65 -14.06 14.17
N GLY A 328 -6.56 -14.44 13.27
CA GLY A 328 -7.95 -14.74 13.59
C GLY A 328 -8.60 -15.63 12.55
N ASP A 329 -9.76 -15.21 12.05
CA ASP A 329 -10.49 -15.95 11.03
C ASP A 329 -9.78 -15.83 9.66
N ALA A 330 -9.70 -16.95 8.93
CA ALA A 330 -9.06 -17.04 7.63
C ALA A 330 -9.83 -18.03 6.76
N PHE A 331 -10.86 -17.55 6.05
CA PHE A 331 -11.80 -18.40 5.37
C PHE A 331 -11.82 -18.21 3.85
N GLY A 332 -11.96 -19.36 3.17
CA GLY A 332 -12.19 -19.44 1.73
C GLY A 332 -11.07 -18.83 0.88
N THR A 333 -11.45 -18.43 -0.33
CA THR A 333 -10.50 -17.85 -1.28
C THR A 333 -9.99 -16.46 -0.85
N ALA A 334 -10.72 -15.74 0.01
CA ALA A 334 -10.24 -14.48 0.60
C ALA A 334 -8.94 -14.71 1.40
N TYR A 335 -8.90 -15.76 2.23
CA TYR A 335 -7.64 -16.18 2.88
C TYR A 335 -6.59 -16.60 1.85
N THR A 336 -6.97 -17.41 0.86
CA THR A 336 -5.99 -17.95 -0.10
C THR A 336 -5.22 -16.83 -0.81
N ILE A 337 -5.91 -15.77 -1.24
CA ILE A 337 -5.29 -14.66 -1.98
C ILE A 337 -4.51 -13.69 -1.09
N MET A 338 -4.68 -13.75 0.23
CA MET A 338 -3.92 -12.96 1.20
C MET A 338 -2.61 -13.66 1.58
N ASN A 339 -1.79 -13.94 0.58
CA ASN A 339 -0.46 -14.52 0.74
C ASN A 339 -0.46 -15.84 1.55
N SER A 340 -1.32 -16.79 1.18
CA SER A 340 -1.29 -18.12 1.80
C SER A 340 -0.10 -18.94 1.32
N LYS A 341 0.22 -20.03 2.04
CA LYS A 341 1.23 -21.00 1.61
C LYS A 341 0.98 -21.51 0.19
N ALA A 342 -0.30 -21.68 -0.17
CA ALA A 342 -0.71 -22.23 -1.46
C ALA A 342 -0.39 -21.33 -2.66
N ILE A 343 -0.26 -20.01 -2.46
CA ILE A 343 0.11 -19.07 -3.53
C ILE A 343 1.54 -18.55 -3.43
N GLY A 344 2.37 -19.16 -2.58
CA GLY A 344 3.80 -18.93 -2.55
C GLY A 344 4.30 -18.04 -1.40
N ALA A 345 3.59 -17.97 -0.27
CA ALA A 345 4.19 -17.46 0.95
C ALA A 345 5.37 -18.33 1.39
N ASP A 346 6.49 -17.72 1.75
CA ASP A 346 7.69 -18.45 2.18
C ASP A 346 7.50 -19.03 3.58
N MET A 347 6.98 -18.22 4.51
CA MET A 347 6.64 -18.63 5.87
C MET A 347 5.23 -18.20 6.25
N VAL A 348 4.47 -19.11 6.83
CA VAL A 348 3.12 -18.85 7.33
C VAL A 348 3.01 -19.25 8.79
N TYR A 349 2.76 -18.28 9.63
CA TYR A 349 2.49 -18.48 11.06
C TYR A 349 1.01 -18.32 11.35
N ALA A 350 0.56 -18.94 12.44
CA ALA A 350 -0.78 -18.69 12.95
C ALA A 350 -0.74 -18.51 14.48
N TRP A 351 -1.61 -17.64 15.00
CA TRP A 351 -1.85 -17.60 16.43
C TRP A 351 -2.70 -18.79 16.88
N PRO A 352 -2.65 -19.21 18.14
CA PRO A 352 -3.40 -20.39 18.63
C PRO A 352 -4.91 -20.28 18.46
N CYS A 353 -5.46 -19.05 18.47
CA CYS A 353 -6.88 -18.78 18.29
C CYS A 353 -7.33 -18.74 16.81
N ALA A 354 -6.39 -18.78 15.86
CA ALA A 354 -6.68 -18.67 14.43
C ALA A 354 -7.55 -19.84 13.92
N LYS A 355 -8.45 -19.50 13.01
CA LYS A 355 -9.31 -20.47 12.34
C LYS A 355 -9.08 -20.39 10.84
N ILE A 356 -8.59 -21.48 10.26
CA ILE A 356 -8.23 -21.55 8.84
C ILE A 356 -9.10 -22.63 8.19
N GLY A 357 -9.97 -22.24 7.27
CA GLY A 357 -10.91 -23.19 6.67
C GLY A 357 -11.60 -22.68 5.41
N THR A 358 -12.50 -23.49 4.87
CA THR A 358 -13.25 -23.16 3.65
C THR A 358 -14.30 -22.08 3.89
N MET A 359 -14.91 -22.05 5.07
CA MET A 359 -15.91 -21.08 5.48
C MET A 359 -16.10 -21.15 7.01
N ASP A 360 -16.92 -20.26 7.54
CA ASP A 360 -17.31 -20.30 8.96
C ASP A 360 -17.85 -21.69 9.33
N PRO A 361 -17.38 -22.30 10.43
CA PRO A 361 -17.77 -23.65 10.84
C PRO A 361 -19.28 -23.86 11.02
N GLU A 362 -20.00 -22.84 11.48
CA GLU A 362 -21.45 -22.96 11.64
C GLU A 362 -22.19 -23.00 10.31
N MET A 363 -21.75 -22.19 9.36
CA MET A 363 -22.29 -22.21 7.99
C MET A 363 -21.97 -23.52 7.30
N ALA A 364 -20.74 -24.02 7.44
CA ALA A 364 -20.35 -25.32 6.89
C ALA A 364 -21.26 -26.45 7.42
N VAL A 365 -21.49 -26.50 8.72
CA VAL A 365 -22.36 -27.49 9.36
C VAL A 365 -23.81 -27.38 8.89
N LYS A 366 -24.34 -26.17 8.77
CA LYS A 366 -25.70 -25.95 8.25
C LYS A 366 -25.89 -26.46 6.83
N ILE A 367 -24.86 -26.35 5.99
CA ILE A 367 -24.88 -26.86 4.60
C ILE A 367 -24.70 -28.38 4.58
N MET A 368 -23.69 -28.90 5.30
CA MET A 368 -23.34 -30.31 5.26
C MET A 368 -24.37 -31.24 5.89
N TYR A 369 -25.07 -30.76 6.92
CA TYR A 369 -26.01 -31.53 7.74
C TYR A 369 -27.43 -30.96 7.67
N GLU A 370 -27.83 -30.35 6.55
CA GLU A 370 -29.13 -29.71 6.39
C GLU A 370 -30.29 -30.66 6.73
N LYS A 371 -30.24 -31.91 6.26
CA LYS A 371 -31.27 -32.93 6.47
C LYS A 371 -31.32 -33.37 7.94
N GLU A 372 -30.18 -33.71 8.51
CA GLU A 372 -30.07 -34.16 9.89
C GLU A 372 -30.48 -33.06 10.88
N ILE A 373 -30.19 -31.79 10.57
CA ILE A 373 -30.64 -30.64 11.36
C ILE A 373 -32.17 -30.51 11.28
N ALA A 374 -32.79 -30.78 10.11
CA ALA A 374 -34.24 -30.74 9.98
C ALA A 374 -34.96 -31.78 10.86
N GLU A 375 -34.34 -32.97 11.00
CA GLU A 375 -34.86 -34.13 11.75
C GLU A 375 -34.47 -34.11 13.23
N ALA A 376 -33.49 -33.30 13.63
CA ALA A 376 -32.99 -33.27 15.03
C ALA A 376 -34.04 -32.75 16.01
N ALA A 377 -34.17 -33.41 17.15
CA ALA A 377 -35.06 -33.03 18.25
C ALA A 377 -34.62 -31.70 18.90
N ASP A 378 -33.30 -31.49 19.04
CA ASP A 378 -32.68 -30.22 19.46
C ASP A 378 -31.68 -29.78 18.40
N LYS A 379 -32.14 -28.89 17.52
CA LYS A 379 -31.35 -28.36 16.40
C LYS A 379 -30.15 -27.54 16.88
N VAL A 380 -30.29 -26.81 17.99
CA VAL A 380 -29.23 -25.92 18.51
C VAL A 380 -28.10 -26.77 19.09
N ALA A 381 -28.41 -27.75 19.90
CA ALA A 381 -27.43 -28.68 20.47
C ALA A 381 -26.71 -29.48 19.38
N PHE A 382 -27.44 -29.97 18.38
CA PHE A 382 -26.86 -30.72 17.26
C PHE A 382 -25.89 -29.84 16.44
N ILE A 383 -26.28 -28.59 16.06
CA ILE A 383 -25.40 -27.66 15.35
C ILE A 383 -24.15 -27.38 16.21
N ALA A 384 -24.29 -27.14 17.50
CA ALA A 384 -23.17 -26.84 18.37
C ALA A 384 -22.17 -28.02 18.47
N GLU A 385 -22.66 -29.24 18.57
CA GLU A 385 -21.82 -30.48 18.58
C GLU A 385 -21.05 -30.60 17.26
N LYS A 386 -21.75 -30.54 16.13
CA LYS A 386 -21.12 -30.67 14.80
C LYS A 386 -20.15 -29.53 14.49
N LYS A 387 -20.47 -28.29 14.88
CA LYS A 387 -19.60 -27.15 14.79
C LYS A 387 -18.28 -27.35 15.52
N LYS A 388 -18.36 -27.85 16.77
CA LYS A 388 -17.16 -28.16 17.56
C LYS A 388 -16.29 -29.22 16.87
N ALA A 389 -16.88 -30.33 16.46
CA ALA A 389 -16.18 -31.40 15.75
C ALA A 389 -15.56 -30.92 14.43
N TYR A 390 -16.30 -30.12 13.66
CA TYR A 390 -15.80 -29.55 12.40
C TYR A 390 -14.63 -28.58 12.66
N THR A 391 -14.73 -27.71 13.67
CA THR A 391 -13.68 -26.77 14.02
C THR A 391 -12.39 -27.49 14.40
N GLU A 392 -12.48 -28.49 15.27
CA GLU A 392 -11.32 -29.25 15.69
C GLU A 392 -10.64 -30.02 14.54
N LEU A 393 -11.43 -30.61 13.64
CA LEU A 393 -10.92 -31.44 12.57
C LEU A 393 -10.46 -30.61 11.34
N GLN A 394 -11.15 -29.51 11.00
CA GLN A 394 -11.01 -28.85 9.70
C GLN A 394 -10.60 -27.38 9.76
N SER A 395 -10.85 -26.69 10.87
CA SER A 395 -10.70 -25.21 10.89
C SER A 395 -9.76 -24.69 11.97
N SER A 396 -9.21 -25.52 12.85
CA SER A 396 -8.25 -25.04 13.85
C SER A 396 -6.87 -24.79 13.25
N ALA A 397 -6.08 -23.89 13.88
CA ALA A 397 -4.68 -23.68 13.51
C ALA A 397 -3.89 -25.01 13.55
N LEU A 398 -4.17 -25.88 14.57
CA LEU A 398 -3.54 -27.19 14.67
C LEU A 398 -3.91 -28.11 13.49
N ALA A 399 -5.16 -28.06 13.02
CA ALA A 399 -5.60 -28.83 11.85
C ALA A 399 -4.88 -28.39 10.57
N ALA A 400 -4.65 -27.09 10.42
CA ALA A 400 -3.89 -26.52 9.29
C ALA A 400 -2.39 -26.89 9.39
N ALA A 401 -1.79 -26.82 10.57
CA ALA A 401 -0.40 -27.20 10.82
C ALA A 401 -0.14 -28.68 10.49
N LYS A 402 -1.02 -29.58 10.94
CA LYS A 402 -0.91 -31.03 10.66
C LYS A 402 -0.94 -31.34 9.15
N ARG A 403 -1.50 -30.46 8.33
CA ARG A 403 -1.59 -30.62 6.87
C ARG A 403 -0.49 -29.85 6.13
N GLY A 404 0.38 -29.11 6.84
CA GLY A 404 1.44 -28.30 6.23
C GLY A 404 0.95 -27.01 5.57
N TYR A 405 -0.22 -26.51 5.93
CA TYR A 405 -0.74 -25.24 5.39
C TYR A 405 -0.21 -24.02 6.11
N ILE A 406 0.32 -24.23 7.32
CA ILE A 406 1.12 -23.25 8.07
C ILE A 406 2.39 -23.93 8.58
N ASP A 407 3.44 -23.14 8.78
CA ASP A 407 4.76 -23.63 9.19
C ASP A 407 4.90 -23.77 10.72
N ASP A 408 4.29 -22.85 11.47
CA ASP A 408 4.32 -22.90 12.95
C ASP A 408 3.09 -22.20 13.57
N ILE A 409 2.78 -22.58 14.80
CA ILE A 409 1.80 -21.90 15.66
C ILE A 409 2.59 -21.12 16.68
N ILE A 410 2.51 -19.80 16.63
CA ILE A 410 3.29 -18.89 17.45
C ILE A 410 2.44 -18.17 18.49
N GLU A 411 2.98 -17.96 19.69
CA GLU A 411 2.34 -17.11 20.68
C GLU A 411 2.28 -15.65 20.18
N PRO A 412 1.16 -14.95 20.34
CA PRO A 412 0.99 -13.58 19.86
C PRO A 412 2.08 -12.63 20.33
N ASP A 413 2.49 -12.71 21.59
CA ASP A 413 3.51 -11.86 22.19
C ASP A 413 4.91 -12.05 21.59
N ALA A 414 5.16 -13.21 20.96
CA ALA A 414 6.41 -13.55 20.30
C ALA A 414 6.43 -13.18 18.79
N THR A 415 5.34 -12.62 18.25
CA THR A 415 5.18 -12.37 16.81
C THR A 415 6.36 -11.57 16.23
N ARG A 416 6.78 -10.46 16.88
CA ARG A 416 7.89 -9.64 16.43
C ARG A 416 9.16 -10.47 16.17
N LYS A 417 9.65 -11.18 17.17
CA LYS A 417 10.90 -11.94 17.04
C LYS A 417 10.81 -13.08 16.02
N ARG A 418 9.62 -13.70 15.88
CA ARG A 418 9.40 -14.78 14.91
C ARG A 418 9.41 -14.26 13.48
N VAL A 419 8.79 -13.12 13.25
CA VAL A 419 8.77 -12.47 11.93
C VAL A 419 10.17 -11.96 11.55
N ILE A 420 10.91 -11.34 12.48
CA ILE A 420 12.31 -10.93 12.25
C ILE A 420 13.14 -12.16 11.87
N ALA A 421 13.10 -13.24 12.66
CA ALA A 421 13.87 -14.45 12.37
C ALA A 421 13.50 -15.08 11.01
N ALA A 422 12.23 -14.98 10.59
CA ALA A 422 11.81 -15.45 9.28
C ALA A 422 12.43 -14.62 8.15
N PHE A 423 12.40 -13.30 8.25
CA PHE A 423 13.04 -12.43 7.25
C PHE A 423 14.55 -12.58 7.23
N ASP A 424 15.22 -12.69 8.38
CA ASP A 424 16.66 -12.97 8.46
C ASP A 424 17.03 -14.29 7.75
N MET A 425 16.23 -15.35 7.96
CA MET A 425 16.41 -16.64 7.28
C MET A 425 16.21 -16.52 5.77
N LEU A 426 15.29 -15.66 5.32
CA LEU A 426 14.94 -15.45 3.92
C LEU A 426 15.78 -14.37 3.24
N SER A 427 16.72 -13.74 3.92
CA SER A 427 17.55 -12.65 3.38
C SER A 427 18.33 -13.01 2.11
N THR A 428 18.65 -14.29 1.95
CA THR A 428 19.36 -14.80 0.75
C THR A 428 18.41 -15.37 -0.31
N LYS A 429 17.10 -15.18 -0.15
CA LYS A 429 16.12 -15.64 -1.14
C LYS A 429 16.41 -15.04 -2.50
N ASN A 430 16.51 -15.87 -3.52
CA ASN A 430 16.68 -15.47 -4.91
C ASN A 430 15.74 -16.27 -5.80
N GLU A 431 14.76 -15.60 -6.38
CA GLU A 431 13.81 -16.17 -7.33
C GLU A 431 13.81 -15.35 -8.62
N GLU A 432 13.83 -16.03 -9.76
CA GLU A 432 13.73 -15.40 -11.07
C GLU A 432 12.34 -15.57 -11.68
N ARG A 433 11.87 -14.54 -12.37
CA ARG A 433 10.61 -14.54 -13.12
C ARG A 433 10.87 -14.12 -14.58
N PRO A 434 10.03 -14.53 -15.54
CA PRO A 434 10.12 -14.02 -16.91
C PRO A 434 9.96 -12.51 -16.97
N TYR A 435 10.84 -11.83 -17.72
CA TYR A 435 10.92 -10.36 -17.76
C TYR A 435 9.65 -9.66 -18.26
N LYS A 436 8.86 -10.27 -19.13
CA LYS A 436 7.71 -9.61 -19.76
C LYS A 436 6.44 -10.41 -19.48
N LYS A 437 5.88 -10.20 -18.33
CA LYS A 437 4.54 -10.67 -17.99
C LYS A 437 3.53 -9.53 -18.13
N HIS A 438 2.32 -9.84 -18.54
CA HIS A 438 1.25 -8.84 -18.66
C HIS A 438 0.35 -8.75 -17.44
N GLY A 439 0.51 -9.64 -16.46
CA GLY A 439 -0.33 -9.67 -15.26
C GLY A 439 -1.70 -10.30 -15.49
N ALA A 440 -2.55 -10.24 -14.46
CA ALA A 440 -3.97 -10.49 -14.62
C ALA A 440 -4.60 -9.30 -15.36
N VAL A 441 -5.34 -9.55 -16.42
CA VAL A 441 -5.94 -8.56 -17.32
C VAL A 441 -7.40 -8.36 -16.98
#